data_2dcb8d019553139c47952c80f7677f0e
#
_entry.id   2dcb8d019553139c47952c80f7677f0e
#
_cell.length_a   1.000
_cell.length_b   1.000
_cell.length_c   1.000
_cell.angle_alpha   90.00
_cell.angle_beta   90.00
_cell.angle_gamma   90.00
#
_symmetry.space_group_name_H-M   'P 1'
#
loop_
_entity.id
_entity.type
_entity.pdbx_description
1 polymer ?
#
loop_
_entity_poly.entity_id
_entity_poly.type
_entity_poly.pdbx_seq_one_letter_code
_entity_poly.pdbx_strand_id
1 'polypeptide(L)'
;MPLLPSTKTAPKTKLADLTVLVYGQTKIGKTTLCSHADGALFLATEPGLNALDVFQVPILTWDDLLNACAEISEGNHPFKTVIIDTVDNAYKFCTDYVLKKFKIEHESDLGYGKGYALINNEFQRVLTKLAFLPCGLFLISHAKEMEMDSRTGKYTRVVPTLPDKARKIVLGMADMVLFCDLEVQTGDDGEPRVRRVIRTKPSLYYEAGDRTGRLPETLDLEFGSFLEAFNAATAAKTAAKPVPAGKPAPAAAAK
;
A
#
# COMPACT_ATOMS: atom_id res chain seq x y z
N MET A 1 -28.54 14.16 -9.41
CA MET A 1 -27.33 14.59 -10.15
C MET A 1 -26.97 13.51 -11.14
N PRO A 2 -26.50 13.84 -12.36
CA PRO A 2 -26.07 12.81 -13.32
C PRO A 2 -24.90 12.02 -12.75
N LEU A 3 -24.94 10.69 -12.90
CA LEU A 3 -23.93 9.75 -12.41
C LEU A 3 -22.62 9.85 -13.22
N LEU A 4 -22.70 10.21 -14.50
CA LEU A 4 -21.54 10.27 -15.38
C LEU A 4 -20.88 11.66 -15.34
N PRO A 5 -19.54 11.73 -15.20
CA PRO A 5 -18.83 13.00 -15.17
C PRO A 5 -18.75 13.63 -16.57
N SER A 6 -18.88 14.94 -16.65
CA SER A 6 -18.72 15.72 -17.88
C SER A 6 -17.27 16.15 -18.15
N THR A 7 -16.39 16.05 -17.17
CA THR A 7 -14.98 16.46 -17.24
C THR A 7 -14.05 15.35 -16.71
N LYS A 8 -12.79 15.34 -17.18
CA LYS A 8 -11.75 14.42 -16.68
C LYS A 8 -11.36 14.79 -15.26
N THR A 9 -11.21 13.80 -14.39
CA THR A 9 -10.64 13.99 -13.06
C THR A 9 -9.13 14.24 -13.17
N ALA A 10 -8.64 15.27 -12.48
CA ALA A 10 -7.20 15.55 -12.42
C ALA A 10 -6.45 14.44 -11.66
N PRO A 11 -5.21 14.12 -12.04
CA PRO A 11 -4.38 13.19 -11.27
C PRO A 11 -4.16 13.71 -9.86
N LYS A 12 -4.17 12.78 -8.88
CA LYS A 12 -3.78 13.07 -7.51
C LYS A 12 -2.27 13.35 -7.44
N THR A 13 -1.88 14.41 -6.75
CA THR A 13 -0.49 14.87 -6.64
C THR A 13 0.01 14.99 -5.21
N LYS A 14 -0.80 14.61 -4.22
CA LYS A 14 -0.45 14.62 -2.80
C LYS A 14 -0.40 13.19 -2.30
N LEU A 15 0.58 12.87 -1.44
CA LEU A 15 0.66 11.56 -0.76
C LEU A 15 -0.58 11.28 0.08
N ALA A 16 -1.15 12.32 0.71
CA ALA A 16 -2.38 12.25 1.49
C ALA A 16 -3.65 11.93 0.66
N ASP A 17 -3.52 11.69 -0.62
CA ASP A 17 -4.61 11.26 -1.50
C ASP A 17 -4.41 9.83 -2.05
N LEU A 18 -3.30 9.18 -1.70
CA LEU A 18 -2.86 7.93 -2.32
C LEU A 18 -2.85 6.76 -1.34
N THR A 19 -2.95 5.55 -1.89
CA THR A 19 -2.73 4.30 -1.13
C THR A 19 -1.30 3.83 -1.34
N VAL A 20 -0.55 3.67 -0.24
CA VAL A 20 0.86 3.29 -0.25
C VAL A 20 1.04 2.02 0.57
N LEU A 21 1.63 1.00 0.00
CA LEU A 21 2.11 -0.17 0.73
C LEU A 21 3.60 0.00 1.02
N VAL A 22 3.96 -0.07 2.30
CA VAL A 22 5.36 -0.04 2.76
C VAL A 22 5.65 -1.39 3.42
N TYR A 23 6.59 -2.15 2.89
CA TYR A 23 6.91 -3.44 3.48
C TYR A 23 8.42 -3.68 3.55
N GLY A 24 8.84 -4.62 4.39
CA GLY A 24 10.26 -4.94 4.59
C GLY A 24 10.46 -5.71 5.89
N GLN A 25 11.71 -6.06 6.18
CA GLN A 25 12.05 -6.81 7.39
C GLN A 25 11.68 -6.03 8.67
N THR A 26 11.53 -6.76 9.77
CA THR A 26 11.25 -6.17 11.09
C THR A 26 12.38 -5.21 11.50
N LYS A 27 12.00 -4.06 12.10
CA LYS A 27 12.93 -3.03 12.62
C LYS A 27 13.77 -2.29 11.56
N ILE A 28 13.46 -2.42 10.27
CA ILE A 28 14.20 -1.69 9.22
C ILE A 28 13.91 -0.17 9.23
N GLY A 29 12.78 0.27 9.81
CA GLY A 29 12.38 1.67 9.91
C GLY A 29 11.08 2.05 9.20
N LYS A 30 10.23 1.07 8.83
CA LYS A 30 8.94 1.30 8.14
C LYS A 30 8.01 2.24 8.90
N THR A 31 7.77 1.94 10.18
CA THR A 31 6.92 2.73 11.07
C THR A 31 7.44 4.15 11.24
N THR A 32 8.76 4.31 11.45
CA THR A 32 9.44 5.62 11.51
C THR A 32 9.29 6.39 10.19
N LEU A 33 9.46 5.74 9.04
CA LEU A 33 9.21 6.37 7.74
C LEU A 33 7.78 6.92 7.66
N CYS A 34 6.79 6.09 7.98
CA CYS A 34 5.37 6.45 7.87
C CYS A 34 4.94 7.51 8.91
N SER A 35 5.61 7.60 10.09
CA SER A 35 5.27 8.58 11.12
C SER A 35 5.48 10.03 10.69
N HIS A 36 6.29 10.27 9.67
CA HIS A 36 6.52 11.60 9.09
C HIS A 36 5.50 12.00 8.01
N ALA A 37 4.50 11.15 7.73
CA ALA A 37 3.43 11.51 6.79
C ALA A 37 2.56 12.64 7.38
N ASP A 38 2.09 13.53 6.49
CA ASP A 38 1.27 14.68 6.90
C ASP A 38 -0.03 14.22 7.58
N GLY A 39 -0.26 14.72 8.79
CA GLY A 39 -1.45 14.40 9.58
C GLY A 39 -1.61 12.89 9.85
N ALA A 40 -0.53 12.21 10.19
CA ALA A 40 -0.49 10.76 10.41
C ALA A 40 -1.33 10.31 11.60
N LEU A 41 -2.22 9.35 11.40
CA LEU A 41 -2.95 8.60 12.41
C LEU A 41 -2.65 7.11 12.27
N PHE A 42 -2.11 6.50 13.31
CA PHE A 42 -1.84 5.07 13.32
C PHE A 42 -3.03 4.27 13.86
N LEU A 43 -3.48 3.30 13.11
CA LEU A 43 -4.32 2.20 13.55
C LEU A 43 -3.37 1.05 13.92
N ALA A 44 -2.98 1.01 15.20
CA ALA A 44 -1.92 0.16 15.72
C ALA A 44 -2.46 -1.25 16.03
N THR A 45 -2.16 -2.21 15.18
CA THR A 45 -2.56 -3.62 15.35
C THR A 45 -1.51 -4.44 16.10
N GLU A 46 -0.36 -3.83 16.40
CA GLU A 46 0.71 -4.42 17.21
C GLU A 46 1.41 -3.35 18.07
N PRO A 47 2.03 -3.74 19.20
CA PRO A 47 2.81 -2.82 20.01
C PRO A 47 4.14 -2.50 19.30
N GLY A 48 4.32 -1.31 18.80
CA GLY A 48 5.56 -0.90 18.09
C GLY A 48 5.81 0.58 18.11
N LEU A 49 4.86 1.37 18.61
CA LEU A 49 4.87 2.83 18.53
C LEU A 49 5.42 3.54 19.79
N ASN A 50 5.81 2.78 20.83
CA ASN A 50 6.18 3.33 22.15
C ASN A 50 7.36 4.31 22.13
N ALA A 51 8.19 4.28 21.10
CA ALA A 51 9.35 5.18 20.94
C ALA A 51 9.05 6.38 20.02
N LEU A 52 7.81 6.53 19.54
CA LEU A 52 7.42 7.57 18.59
C LEU A 52 6.35 8.48 19.21
N ASP A 53 6.46 9.76 18.95
CA ASP A 53 5.43 10.77 19.29
C ASP A 53 4.43 10.86 18.14
N VAL A 54 3.33 10.08 18.22
CA VAL A 54 2.36 9.91 17.13
C VAL A 54 0.94 9.79 17.66
N PHE A 55 -0.03 10.17 16.85
CA PHE A 55 -1.44 9.86 17.11
C PHE A 55 -1.69 8.38 16.79
N GLN A 56 -2.20 7.62 17.74
CA GLN A 56 -2.48 6.20 17.57
C GLN A 56 -3.79 5.75 18.23
N VAL A 57 -4.44 4.81 17.59
CA VAL A 57 -5.59 4.06 18.11
C VAL A 57 -5.18 2.59 18.17
N PRO A 58 -5.17 1.97 19.37
CA PRO A 58 -4.95 0.53 19.50
C PRO A 58 -6.11 -0.23 18.82
N ILE A 59 -5.76 -1.16 17.93
CA ILE A 59 -6.70 -2.04 17.24
C ILE A 59 -6.41 -3.47 17.70
N LEU A 60 -7.30 -4.03 18.49
CA LEU A 60 -7.16 -5.38 19.04
C LEU A 60 -8.09 -6.39 18.35
N THR A 61 -9.11 -5.88 17.67
CA THR A 61 -10.11 -6.68 16.96
C THR A 61 -10.47 -6.03 15.62
N TRP A 62 -11.15 -6.80 14.75
CA TRP A 62 -11.69 -6.23 13.51
C TRP A 62 -12.80 -5.21 13.77
N ASP A 63 -13.58 -5.40 14.85
CA ASP A 63 -14.62 -4.45 15.24
C ASP A 63 -14.02 -3.08 15.65
N ASP A 64 -12.84 -3.07 16.33
CA ASP A 64 -12.13 -1.82 16.63
C ASP A 64 -11.72 -1.10 15.34
N LEU A 65 -11.21 -1.83 14.35
CA LEU A 65 -10.87 -1.26 13.05
C LEU A 65 -12.11 -0.70 12.34
N LEU A 66 -13.25 -1.40 12.38
CA LEU A 66 -14.49 -0.93 11.78
C LEU A 66 -15.00 0.35 12.45
N ASN A 67 -14.91 0.45 13.78
CA ASN A 67 -15.30 1.63 14.53
C ASN A 67 -14.38 2.82 14.19
N ALA A 68 -13.06 2.62 14.19
CA ALA A 68 -12.11 3.65 13.77
C ALA A 68 -12.38 4.13 12.33
N CYS A 69 -12.67 3.20 11.40
CA CYS A 69 -13.05 3.54 10.04
C CYS A 69 -14.34 4.35 9.96
N ALA A 70 -15.31 4.10 10.84
CA ALA A 70 -16.55 4.86 10.90
C ALA A 70 -16.28 6.30 11.34
N GLU A 71 -15.54 6.51 12.42
CA GLU A 71 -15.15 7.83 12.92
C GLU A 71 -14.34 8.63 11.88
N ILE A 72 -13.36 7.99 11.24
CA ILE A 72 -12.58 8.63 10.17
C ILE A 72 -13.50 9.05 9.01
N SER A 73 -14.49 8.24 8.65
CA SER A 73 -15.41 8.56 7.56
C SER A 73 -16.38 9.71 7.86
N GLU A 74 -16.59 10.05 9.12
CA GLU A 74 -17.37 11.26 9.54
C GLU A 74 -16.63 12.56 9.23
N GLY A 75 -15.30 12.53 9.10
CA GLY A 75 -14.48 13.67 8.69
C GLY A 75 -14.27 14.75 9.76
N ASN A 76 -14.70 14.52 11.02
CA ASN A 76 -14.56 15.47 12.12
C ASN A 76 -13.18 15.36 12.81
N HIS A 77 -12.10 15.31 12.04
CA HIS A 77 -10.74 15.10 12.54
C HIS A 77 -9.71 15.84 11.68
N PRO A 78 -8.50 16.16 12.23
CA PRO A 78 -7.44 16.86 11.50
C PRO A 78 -6.54 15.92 10.69
N PHE A 79 -6.75 14.60 10.75
CA PHE A 79 -5.86 13.62 10.14
C PHE A 79 -5.97 13.62 8.62
N LYS A 80 -4.82 13.50 7.95
CA LYS A 80 -4.71 13.48 6.48
C LYS A 80 -4.20 12.15 5.94
N THR A 81 -3.56 11.35 6.79
CA THR A 81 -3.01 10.03 6.43
C THR A 81 -3.35 9.02 7.50
N VAL A 82 -4.05 7.95 7.12
CA VAL A 82 -4.34 6.81 8.00
C VAL A 82 -3.32 5.72 7.72
N ILE A 83 -2.70 5.19 8.76
CA ILE A 83 -1.63 4.18 8.68
C ILE A 83 -2.09 2.94 9.42
N ILE A 84 -2.15 1.78 8.75
CA ILE A 84 -2.41 0.49 9.40
C ILE A 84 -1.07 -0.19 9.67
N ASP A 85 -0.70 -0.34 10.94
CA ASP A 85 0.57 -0.93 11.36
C ASP A 85 0.32 -2.13 12.31
N THR A 86 0.27 -3.37 11.81
CA THR A 86 0.49 -3.83 10.44
C THR A 86 -0.80 -4.35 9.80
N VAL A 87 -0.86 -4.30 8.47
CA VAL A 87 -1.99 -4.85 7.70
C VAL A 87 -2.04 -6.39 7.80
N ASP A 88 -0.92 -7.03 8.12
CA ASP A 88 -0.82 -8.47 8.39
C ASP A 88 -1.68 -8.89 9.59
N ASN A 89 -1.59 -8.16 10.70
CA ASN A 89 -2.41 -8.41 11.89
C ASN A 89 -3.87 -8.00 11.65
N ALA A 90 -4.11 -6.90 10.93
CA ALA A 90 -5.46 -6.54 10.53
C ALA A 90 -6.16 -7.67 9.74
N TYR A 91 -5.42 -8.38 8.86
CA TYR A 91 -5.96 -9.55 8.16
C TYR A 91 -6.30 -10.71 9.11
N LYS A 92 -5.48 -10.97 10.14
CA LYS A 92 -5.78 -12.00 11.16
C LYS A 92 -7.06 -11.65 11.92
N PHE A 93 -7.20 -10.38 12.36
CA PHE A 93 -8.43 -9.92 13.02
C PHE A 93 -9.66 -10.03 12.12
N CYS A 94 -9.51 -9.77 10.83
CA CYS A 94 -10.57 -10.00 9.84
C CYS A 94 -10.95 -11.47 9.75
N THR A 95 -9.96 -12.37 9.75
CA THR A 95 -10.19 -13.82 9.77
C THR A 95 -11.00 -14.23 10.98
N ASP A 96 -10.55 -13.87 12.19
CA ASP A 96 -11.24 -14.21 13.44
C ASP A 96 -12.67 -13.67 13.49
N TYR A 97 -12.88 -12.44 13.02
CA TYR A 97 -14.20 -11.81 12.92
C TYR A 97 -15.13 -12.60 11.99
N VAL A 98 -14.66 -13.00 10.82
CA VAL A 98 -15.46 -13.74 9.84
C VAL A 98 -15.77 -15.14 10.35
N LEU A 99 -14.79 -15.86 10.93
CA LEU A 99 -15.00 -17.17 11.52
C LEU A 99 -16.09 -17.12 12.60
N LYS A 100 -15.99 -16.17 13.52
CA LYS A 100 -16.97 -15.94 14.59
C LYS A 100 -18.36 -15.60 14.03
N LYS A 101 -18.43 -14.69 13.05
CA LYS A 101 -19.68 -14.23 12.42
C LYS A 101 -20.44 -15.35 11.73
N PHE A 102 -19.74 -16.26 11.08
CA PHE A 102 -20.33 -17.40 10.37
C PHE A 102 -20.39 -18.68 11.21
N LYS A 103 -19.94 -18.63 12.49
CA LYS A 103 -19.93 -19.77 13.42
C LYS A 103 -19.19 -20.98 12.85
N ILE A 104 -18.01 -20.75 12.29
CA ILE A 104 -17.10 -21.78 11.76
C ILE A 104 -15.79 -21.71 12.55
N GLU A 105 -15.10 -22.83 12.70
CA GLU A 105 -13.84 -22.91 13.46
C GLU A 105 -12.62 -22.69 12.55
N HIS A 106 -12.76 -23.08 11.26
CA HIS A 106 -11.68 -22.97 10.29
C HIS A 106 -12.19 -22.50 8.93
N GLU A 107 -11.34 -21.83 8.14
CA GLU A 107 -11.67 -21.31 6.81
C GLU A 107 -12.09 -22.39 5.81
N SER A 108 -11.67 -23.65 6.06
CA SER A 108 -12.03 -24.81 5.23
C SER A 108 -13.41 -25.40 5.50
N ASP A 109 -14.04 -25.07 6.64
CA ASP A 109 -15.28 -25.73 7.12
C ASP A 109 -16.47 -25.58 6.17
N LEU A 110 -16.52 -24.47 5.44
CA LEU A 110 -17.57 -24.23 4.44
C LEU A 110 -17.36 -24.97 3.11
N GLY A 111 -16.25 -25.69 2.97
CA GLY A 111 -15.88 -26.38 1.75
C GLY A 111 -15.63 -25.47 0.53
N TYR A 112 -15.01 -26.02 -0.50
CA TYR A 112 -14.75 -25.34 -1.80
C TYR A 112 -14.14 -23.94 -1.69
N GLY A 113 -13.41 -23.63 -0.60
CA GLY A 113 -12.76 -22.35 -0.37
C GLY A 113 -13.71 -21.18 -0.06
N LYS A 114 -14.97 -21.44 0.30
CA LYS A 114 -15.95 -20.40 0.61
C LYS A 114 -15.56 -19.56 1.82
N GLY A 115 -15.02 -20.15 2.88
CA GLY A 115 -14.55 -19.43 4.06
C GLY A 115 -13.45 -18.44 3.71
N TYR A 116 -12.44 -18.87 2.95
CA TYR A 116 -11.40 -17.97 2.42
C TYR A 116 -11.97 -16.83 1.56
N ALA A 117 -12.98 -17.11 0.75
CA ALA A 117 -13.63 -16.08 -0.06
C ALA A 117 -14.34 -15.04 0.80
N LEU A 118 -15.04 -15.45 1.87
CA LEU A 118 -15.71 -14.55 2.81
C LEU A 118 -14.71 -13.61 3.51
N ILE A 119 -13.59 -14.16 4.00
CA ILE A 119 -12.52 -13.40 4.66
C ILE A 119 -11.94 -12.36 3.68
N ASN A 120 -11.53 -12.80 2.49
CA ASN A 120 -10.93 -11.91 1.51
C ASN A 120 -11.91 -10.82 1.02
N ASN A 121 -13.19 -11.14 0.89
CA ASN A 121 -14.22 -10.16 0.50
C ASN A 121 -14.42 -9.10 1.59
N GLU A 122 -14.50 -9.52 2.87
CA GLU A 122 -14.61 -8.57 3.99
C GLU A 122 -13.38 -7.68 4.11
N PHE A 123 -12.19 -8.26 4.04
CA PHE A 123 -10.93 -7.53 4.07
C PHE A 123 -10.85 -6.51 2.93
N GLN A 124 -11.12 -6.94 1.69
CA GLN A 124 -11.13 -6.06 0.52
C GLN A 124 -12.17 -4.94 0.66
N ARG A 125 -13.39 -5.26 1.14
CA ARG A 125 -14.45 -4.29 1.33
C ARG A 125 -14.03 -3.14 2.23
N VAL A 126 -13.41 -3.45 3.38
CA VAL A 126 -13.00 -2.43 4.36
C VAL A 126 -11.82 -1.62 3.84
N LEU A 127 -10.78 -2.25 3.31
CA LEU A 127 -9.64 -1.52 2.74
C LEU A 127 -10.05 -0.64 1.55
N THR A 128 -10.94 -1.13 0.69
CA THR A 128 -11.46 -0.33 -0.43
C THR A 128 -12.23 0.90 0.09
N LYS A 129 -13.06 0.74 1.14
CA LYS A 129 -13.77 1.87 1.75
C LYS A 129 -12.77 2.90 2.28
N LEU A 130 -11.73 2.48 2.99
CA LEU A 130 -10.68 3.38 3.49
C LEU A 130 -9.94 4.10 2.35
N ALA A 131 -9.59 3.40 1.27
CA ALA A 131 -8.88 3.97 0.14
C ALA A 131 -9.71 5.03 -0.64
N PHE A 132 -11.03 5.05 -0.47
CA PHE A 132 -11.92 6.06 -1.06
C PHE A 132 -12.18 7.25 -0.12
N LEU A 133 -11.71 7.22 1.12
CA LEU A 133 -11.82 8.37 2.01
C LEU A 133 -10.91 9.52 1.51
N PRO A 134 -11.22 10.77 1.87
CA PRO A 134 -10.41 11.93 1.48
C PRO A 134 -9.13 12.06 2.34
N CYS A 135 -8.45 10.96 2.56
CA CYS A 135 -7.17 10.85 3.27
C CYS A 135 -6.30 9.79 2.60
N GLY A 136 -4.97 9.90 2.76
CA GLY A 136 -4.04 8.87 2.34
C GLY A 136 -4.20 7.60 3.18
N LEU A 137 -3.97 6.46 2.55
CA LEU A 137 -3.96 5.15 3.22
C LEU A 137 -2.57 4.53 3.10
N PHE A 138 -1.86 4.42 4.21
CA PHE A 138 -0.58 3.74 4.26
C PHE A 138 -0.75 2.39 4.95
N LEU A 139 -0.30 1.34 4.28
CA LEU A 139 -0.37 -0.04 4.77
C LEU A 139 1.05 -0.51 5.05
N ILE A 140 1.35 -0.84 6.31
CA ILE A 140 2.65 -1.40 6.69
C ILE A 140 2.51 -2.92 6.78
N SER A 141 3.45 -3.64 6.13
CA SER A 141 3.54 -5.10 6.18
C SER A 141 4.97 -5.56 6.49
N HIS A 142 5.10 -6.74 7.08
CA HIS A 142 6.38 -7.41 7.17
C HIS A 142 6.75 -8.05 5.83
N ALA A 143 8.01 -8.48 5.70
CA ALA A 143 8.51 -9.19 4.54
C ALA A 143 8.75 -10.66 4.87
N LYS A 144 8.54 -11.52 3.88
CA LYS A 144 8.96 -12.92 3.88
C LYS A 144 9.59 -13.29 2.54
N GLU A 145 10.45 -14.27 2.57
CA GLU A 145 10.95 -14.93 1.36
C GLU A 145 9.95 -15.99 0.87
N MET A 146 9.81 -16.09 -0.43
CA MET A 146 8.97 -17.08 -1.08
C MET A 146 9.69 -17.66 -2.29
N GLU A 147 9.75 -18.98 -2.36
CA GLU A 147 10.29 -19.68 -3.53
C GLU A 147 9.29 -19.56 -4.70
N MET A 148 9.79 -19.19 -5.85
CA MET A 148 9.04 -19.03 -7.09
C MET A 148 9.59 -19.97 -8.14
N ASP A 149 8.71 -20.62 -8.90
CA ASP A 149 9.07 -21.41 -10.05
C ASP A 149 9.00 -20.56 -11.34
N SER A 150 10.05 -20.60 -12.14
CA SER A 150 10.08 -19.99 -13.46
C SER A 150 10.50 -21.01 -14.52
N ARG A 151 10.38 -20.63 -15.79
CA ARG A 151 10.84 -21.47 -16.89
C ARG A 151 12.35 -21.74 -16.88
N THR A 152 13.12 -20.88 -16.22
CA THR A 152 14.58 -20.94 -16.14
C THR A 152 15.10 -21.54 -14.84
N GLY A 153 14.20 -21.92 -13.92
CA GLY A 153 14.55 -22.50 -12.61
C GLY A 153 13.84 -21.80 -11.46
N LYS A 154 14.17 -22.23 -10.26
CA LYS A 154 13.65 -21.65 -9.02
C LYS A 154 14.44 -20.41 -8.62
N TYR A 155 13.73 -19.44 -8.03
CA TYR A 155 14.35 -18.26 -7.46
C TYR A 155 13.58 -17.82 -6.20
N THR A 156 14.23 -17.10 -5.31
CA THR A 156 13.61 -16.54 -4.11
C THR A 156 13.15 -15.12 -4.37
N ARG A 157 11.93 -14.80 -3.93
CA ARG A 157 11.34 -13.47 -4.02
C ARG A 157 10.90 -12.97 -2.65
N VAL A 158 11.27 -11.75 -2.31
CA VAL A 158 10.80 -11.09 -1.08
C VAL A 158 9.44 -10.45 -1.34
N VAL A 159 8.47 -10.79 -0.51
CA VAL A 159 7.08 -10.37 -0.67
C VAL A 159 6.48 -9.94 0.69
N PRO A 160 5.41 -9.13 0.72
CA PRO A 160 4.65 -8.88 1.94
C PRO A 160 4.15 -10.19 2.59
N THR A 161 4.14 -10.26 3.92
CA THR A 161 3.85 -11.49 4.69
C THR A 161 2.42 -11.99 4.53
N LEU A 162 1.50 -11.17 4.07
CA LEU A 162 0.09 -11.50 3.82
C LEU A 162 -0.10 -12.83 3.05
N PRO A 163 -1.18 -13.59 3.32
CA PRO A 163 -1.60 -14.70 2.46
C PRO A 163 -1.81 -14.24 1.02
N ASP A 164 -1.65 -15.16 0.08
CA ASP A 164 -1.59 -14.88 -1.37
C ASP A 164 -2.72 -13.99 -1.90
N LYS A 165 -3.98 -14.30 -1.56
CA LYS A 165 -5.13 -13.51 -2.03
C LYS A 165 -5.17 -12.12 -1.38
N ALA A 166 -4.94 -12.04 -0.07
CA ALA A 166 -4.88 -10.78 0.65
C ALA A 166 -3.73 -9.89 0.13
N ARG A 167 -2.55 -10.48 -0.12
CA ARG A 167 -1.42 -9.79 -0.73
C ARG A 167 -1.77 -9.22 -2.11
N LYS A 168 -2.42 -10.00 -2.97
CA LYS A 168 -2.88 -9.53 -4.29
C LYS A 168 -3.90 -8.38 -4.19
N ILE A 169 -4.79 -8.41 -3.20
CA ILE A 169 -5.73 -7.32 -2.93
C ILE A 169 -4.95 -6.03 -2.61
N VAL A 170 -4.03 -6.10 -1.65
CA VAL A 170 -3.24 -4.93 -1.21
C VAL A 170 -2.35 -4.39 -2.33
N LEU A 171 -1.61 -5.27 -3.02
CA LEU A 171 -0.78 -4.88 -4.17
C LEU A 171 -1.61 -4.24 -5.30
N GLY A 172 -2.79 -4.77 -5.57
CA GLY A 172 -3.68 -4.28 -6.64
C GLY A 172 -4.27 -2.91 -6.35
N MET A 173 -4.54 -2.59 -5.07
CA MET A 173 -5.13 -1.31 -4.68
C MET A 173 -4.08 -0.22 -4.45
N ALA A 174 -2.84 -0.56 -4.10
CA ALA A 174 -1.78 0.39 -3.82
C ALA A 174 -1.40 1.20 -5.08
N ASP A 175 -1.27 2.51 -4.92
CA ASP A 175 -0.70 3.40 -5.94
C ASP A 175 0.82 3.30 -5.98
N MET A 176 1.42 3.02 -4.81
CA MET A 176 2.84 2.76 -4.65
C MET A 176 3.08 1.55 -3.75
N VAL A 177 4.02 0.72 -4.16
CA VAL A 177 4.54 -0.42 -3.39
C VAL A 177 6.01 -0.15 -3.14
N LEU A 178 6.36 0.12 -1.89
CA LEU A 178 7.69 0.52 -1.44
C LEU A 178 8.31 -0.63 -0.64
N PHE A 179 9.39 -1.20 -1.16
CA PHE A 179 10.15 -2.23 -0.46
C PHE A 179 11.31 -1.60 0.30
N CYS A 180 11.26 -1.66 1.63
CA CYS A 180 12.33 -1.24 2.53
C CYS A 180 13.37 -2.35 2.63
N ASP A 181 14.60 -2.06 2.18
CA ASP A 181 15.68 -3.03 1.96
C ASP A 181 17.01 -2.54 2.56
N LEU A 182 17.95 -3.46 2.68
CA LEU A 182 19.35 -3.18 3.00
C LEU A 182 20.20 -3.32 1.75
N GLU A 183 20.98 -2.29 1.46
CA GLU A 183 21.92 -2.29 0.35
C GLU A 183 23.37 -2.19 0.86
N VAL A 184 24.24 -3.03 0.35
CA VAL A 184 25.66 -2.94 0.60
C VAL A 184 26.29 -2.06 -0.48
N GLN A 185 26.93 -0.98 -0.07
CA GLN A 185 27.71 -0.11 -0.96
C GLN A 185 29.18 -0.14 -0.54
N THR A 186 30.06 -0.07 -1.53
CA THR A 186 31.49 0.14 -1.26
C THR A 186 31.73 1.64 -1.01
N GLY A 187 32.22 1.99 0.17
CA GLY A 187 32.60 3.35 0.50
C GLY A 187 33.82 3.83 -0.31
N ASP A 188 34.12 5.12 -0.28
CA ASP A 188 35.28 5.71 -0.96
C ASP A 188 36.63 5.14 -0.45
N ASP A 189 36.60 4.60 0.76
CA ASP A 189 37.71 3.91 1.43
C ASP A 189 37.84 2.41 1.03
N GLY A 190 36.95 1.91 0.16
CA GLY A 190 36.89 0.52 -0.27
C GLY A 190 36.16 -0.41 0.70
N GLU A 191 35.71 0.08 1.86
CA GLU A 191 35.03 -0.73 2.86
C GLU A 191 33.52 -0.88 2.56
N PRO A 192 32.95 -2.06 2.79
CA PRO A 192 31.51 -2.28 2.61
C PRO A 192 30.70 -1.55 3.70
N ARG A 193 29.74 -0.74 3.29
CA ARG A 193 28.79 -0.05 4.16
C ARG A 193 27.37 -0.49 3.85
N VAL A 194 26.61 -0.77 4.89
CA VAL A 194 25.19 -1.11 4.77
C VAL A 194 24.36 0.16 4.93
N ARG A 195 23.52 0.46 3.95
CA ARG A 195 22.52 1.53 4.04
C ARG A 195 21.09 0.96 3.93
N ARG A 196 20.14 1.68 4.50
CA ARG A 196 18.72 1.37 4.38
C ARG A 196 18.15 2.13 3.19
N VAL A 197 17.42 1.43 2.33
CA VAL A 197 16.90 1.99 1.09
C VAL A 197 15.41 1.65 0.90
N ILE A 198 14.75 2.43 0.04
CA ILE A 198 13.42 2.14 -0.50
C ILE A 198 13.59 1.73 -1.95
N ARG A 199 13.14 0.53 -2.33
CA ARG A 199 13.03 0.08 -3.70
C ARG A 199 11.64 0.46 -4.24
N THR A 200 11.59 1.11 -5.38
CA THR A 200 10.36 1.67 -5.97
C THR A 200 10.01 1.05 -7.32
N LYS A 201 10.90 0.28 -7.94
CA LYS A 201 10.71 -0.33 -9.26
C LYS A 201 10.53 -1.85 -9.16
N PRO A 202 9.75 -2.46 -10.06
CA PRO A 202 9.55 -3.90 -10.09
C PRO A 202 10.86 -4.67 -10.27
N SER A 203 10.98 -5.82 -9.59
CA SER A 203 12.09 -6.75 -9.71
C SER A 203 11.59 -8.19 -9.75
N LEU A 204 12.42 -9.12 -10.22
CA LEU A 204 12.18 -10.55 -10.04
C LEU A 204 12.27 -10.95 -8.57
N TYR A 205 13.09 -10.26 -7.79
CA TYR A 205 13.46 -10.64 -6.42
C TYR A 205 12.63 -9.98 -5.33
N TYR A 206 11.80 -8.99 -5.65
CA TYR A 206 10.91 -8.33 -4.70
C TYR A 206 9.70 -7.69 -5.40
N GLU A 207 8.66 -7.36 -4.62
CA GLU A 207 7.51 -6.59 -5.08
C GLU A 207 7.77 -5.11 -4.87
N ALA A 208 7.79 -4.31 -5.91
CA ALA A 208 7.81 -2.85 -5.83
C ALA A 208 7.17 -2.24 -7.07
N GLY A 209 6.80 -0.98 -6.99
CA GLY A 209 6.24 -0.27 -8.13
C GLY A 209 5.58 1.05 -7.73
N ASP A 210 5.48 1.95 -8.68
CA ASP A 210 4.70 3.17 -8.54
C ASP A 210 3.89 3.43 -9.82
N ARG A 211 2.63 3.88 -9.68
CA ARG A 211 1.74 4.15 -10.82
C ARG A 211 2.17 5.36 -11.63
N THR A 212 3.06 6.21 -11.11
CA THR A 212 3.63 7.32 -11.88
C THR A 212 4.70 6.83 -12.84
N GLY A 213 5.40 5.75 -12.49
CA GLY A 213 6.56 5.20 -13.19
C GLY A 213 7.81 6.09 -13.13
N ARG A 214 7.80 7.16 -12.32
CA ARG A 214 8.81 8.23 -12.34
C ARG A 214 9.67 8.35 -11.11
N LEU A 215 9.34 7.62 -10.02
CA LEU A 215 10.22 7.57 -8.87
C LEU A 215 11.58 6.98 -9.28
N PRO A 216 12.71 7.43 -8.71
CA PRO A 216 14.00 6.76 -8.85
C PRO A 216 13.89 5.29 -8.42
N GLU A 217 14.73 4.41 -8.94
CA GLU A 217 14.72 2.98 -8.61
C GLU A 217 14.97 2.73 -7.12
N THR A 218 15.88 3.50 -6.55
CA THR A 218 16.30 3.40 -5.15
C THR A 218 16.34 4.78 -4.53
N LEU A 219 15.84 4.90 -3.30
CA LEU A 219 15.88 6.10 -2.46
C LEU A 219 16.44 5.73 -1.10
N ASP A 220 16.99 6.68 -0.37
CA ASP A 220 17.29 6.49 1.04
C ASP A 220 16.00 6.27 1.85
N LEU A 221 16.08 5.42 2.89
CA LEU A 221 14.95 5.13 3.76
C LEU A 221 14.70 6.30 4.73
N GLU A 222 14.35 7.45 4.15
CA GLU A 222 14.03 8.70 4.82
C GLU A 222 12.81 9.33 4.16
N PHE A 223 11.88 9.85 4.99
CA PHE A 223 10.63 10.42 4.46
C PHE A 223 10.87 11.66 3.61
N GLY A 224 11.85 12.49 3.97
CA GLY A 224 12.22 13.69 3.20
C GLY A 224 12.65 13.33 1.78
N SER A 225 13.58 12.40 1.63
CA SER A 225 14.05 11.91 0.32
C SER A 225 12.94 11.31 -0.52
N PHE A 226 12.04 10.53 0.10
CA PHE A 226 10.88 9.98 -0.58
C PHE A 226 9.90 11.07 -1.03
N LEU A 227 9.58 12.05 -0.17
CA LEU A 227 8.66 13.14 -0.47
C LEU A 227 9.20 14.04 -1.59
N GLU A 228 10.48 14.38 -1.58
CA GLU A 228 11.12 15.16 -2.64
C GLU A 228 11.06 14.44 -3.99
N ALA A 229 11.41 13.15 -4.02
CA ALA A 229 11.32 12.34 -5.23
C ALA A 229 9.87 12.23 -5.75
N PHE A 230 8.90 12.06 -4.86
CA PHE A 230 7.48 12.02 -5.21
C PHE A 230 7.00 13.36 -5.79
N ASN A 231 7.35 14.47 -5.17
CA ASN A 231 6.98 15.82 -5.64
C ASN A 231 7.60 16.10 -7.02
N ALA A 232 8.86 15.75 -7.24
CA ALA A 232 9.52 15.88 -8.54
C ALA A 232 8.83 15.02 -9.62
N ALA A 233 8.48 13.78 -9.28
CA ALA A 233 7.77 12.86 -10.18
C ALA A 233 6.37 13.35 -10.56
N THR A 234 5.65 13.98 -9.65
CA THR A 234 4.30 14.52 -9.89
C THR A 234 4.32 15.86 -10.62
N ALA A 235 5.27 16.77 -10.32
CA ALA A 235 5.46 18.03 -11.02
C ALA A 235 5.76 17.83 -12.52
N ALA A 236 6.59 16.86 -12.86
CA ALA A 236 6.88 16.52 -14.26
C ALA A 236 5.65 16.02 -15.04
N LYS A 237 4.62 15.48 -14.38
CA LYS A 237 3.35 15.07 -15.01
C LYS A 237 2.46 16.25 -15.37
N THR A 238 2.52 17.32 -14.59
CA THR A 238 1.73 18.56 -14.84
C THR A 238 2.29 19.34 -16.02
N ALA A 239 3.59 19.23 -16.31
CA ALA A 239 4.27 19.92 -17.41
C ALA A 239 4.12 19.22 -18.78
N ALA A 240 3.73 17.96 -18.84
CA ALA A 240 3.48 17.25 -20.10
C ALA A 240 2.16 17.71 -20.72
N LYS A 241 2.22 18.53 -21.79
CA LYS A 241 1.05 18.99 -22.56
C LYS A 241 0.19 17.81 -23.01
N PRO A 242 -1.16 17.95 -23.02
CA PRO A 242 -2.03 16.93 -23.58
C PRO A 242 -1.72 16.74 -25.08
N VAL A 243 -1.50 15.51 -25.49
CA VAL A 243 -1.44 15.14 -26.91
C VAL A 243 -2.79 15.50 -27.53
N PRO A 244 -2.86 16.33 -28.61
CA PRO A 244 -4.12 16.67 -29.21
C PRO A 244 -4.82 15.40 -29.72
N ALA A 245 -6.08 15.23 -29.37
CA ALA A 245 -6.91 14.14 -29.86
C ALA A 245 -6.92 14.17 -31.39
N GLY A 246 -6.44 13.10 -32.03
CA GLY A 246 -6.47 12.96 -33.47
C GLY A 246 -7.89 13.13 -33.99
N LYS A 247 -8.03 13.92 -35.07
CA LYS A 247 -9.31 14.09 -35.79
C LYS A 247 -9.86 12.72 -36.17
N PRO A 248 -11.18 12.47 -36.00
CA PRO A 248 -11.80 11.25 -36.52
C PRO A 248 -11.62 11.20 -38.04
N ALA A 249 -11.23 10.01 -38.53
CA ALA A 249 -11.13 9.72 -39.95
C ALA A 249 -12.50 9.94 -40.63
N PRO A 250 -12.56 10.52 -41.86
CA PRO A 250 -13.81 10.67 -42.57
C PRO A 250 -14.41 9.30 -42.92
N ALA A 251 -15.71 9.16 -42.67
CA ALA A 251 -16.49 7.98 -43.02
C ALA A 251 -16.37 7.69 -44.52
N ALA A 252 -15.98 6.48 -44.86
CA ALA A 252 -15.98 6.00 -46.24
C ALA A 252 -17.41 5.97 -46.75
N ALA A 253 -17.68 6.72 -47.84
CA ALA A 253 -18.94 6.67 -48.53
C ALA A 253 -19.08 5.32 -49.21
N ALA A 254 -20.19 4.62 -48.86
CA ALA A 254 -20.62 3.41 -49.54
C ALA A 254 -21.07 3.76 -50.98
N LYS A 255 -20.54 3.05 -51.94
CA LYS A 255 -21.15 2.86 -53.25
C LYS A 255 -21.79 1.49 -53.32
#